data_0c735b4837118153b082aa08ad14a532
#
_entry.id   0c735b4837118153b082aa08ad14a532
#
_cell.length_a   1.000
_cell.length_b   1.000
_cell.length_c   1.000
_cell.angle_alpha   90.00
_cell.angle_beta   90.00
_cell.angle_gamma   90.00
#
_symmetry.space_group_name_H-M   'P 1'
#
loop_
_entity.id
_entity.type
_entity.pdbx_description
1 polymer ?
#
loop_
_entity_poly.entity_id
_entity_poly.type
_entity_poly.pdbx_seq_one_letter_code
_entity_poly.pdbx_strand_id
1 'polypeptide(L)'
;MYQAVHTHRFAHTQEISTIGTKQTRAEFVGSFHDLNQLPRDHKPQIAVAGRSNVGKSSLLNKLVGQRKLAKVSSTPGKTRSLNFFLIDEKYYLVDLPGYGYAKVSRSLKNEWGKLIEKYLNEESRLAGLIFLLDCRRDPGEEDLQLLSWLAERGLPVMMAVTKSDKLGRDKLNQKVRQLENELGLPSIPFSTVTGAGKEQLASAIRQLVAQTKEKAKGHA
;
A
#
# COMPACT_ATOMS: atom_id res chain seq x y z
N MET A 1 6.78 -1.59 24.48
CA MET A 1 7.48 -0.28 24.49
C MET A 1 8.10 -0.11 23.10
N TYR A 2 7.36 0.51 22.18
CA TYR A 2 7.84 0.77 20.81
C TYR A 2 8.80 1.97 20.88
N GLN A 3 10.09 1.73 20.73
CA GLN A 3 11.03 2.83 20.52
C GLN A 3 10.89 3.36 19.10
N ALA A 4 10.72 4.68 19.01
CA ALA A 4 10.58 5.43 17.77
C ALA A 4 11.80 5.22 16.87
N VAL A 5 11.60 4.49 15.78
CA VAL A 5 12.58 4.40 14.69
C VAL A 5 12.23 5.50 13.70
N HIS A 6 13.11 6.47 13.60
CA HIS A 6 13.25 7.56 12.62
C HIS A 6 11.96 7.97 11.89
N THR A 7 11.24 8.91 12.48
CA THR A 7 10.20 9.69 11.80
C THR A 7 10.82 10.58 10.73
N HIS A 8 10.80 10.13 9.48
CA HIS A 8 10.91 11.08 8.38
C HIS A 8 9.64 11.94 8.41
N ARG A 9 9.77 13.15 8.95
CA ARG A 9 8.74 14.19 8.90
C ARG A 9 8.45 14.46 7.43
N PHE A 10 7.28 14.05 6.96
CA PHE A 10 6.69 14.60 5.74
C PHE A 10 6.33 16.05 6.03
N ALA A 11 7.12 16.98 5.50
CA ALA A 11 6.85 18.40 5.63
C ALA A 11 5.49 18.73 4.97
N HIS A 12 4.59 19.31 5.73
CA HIS A 12 3.38 19.94 5.22
C HIS A 12 3.80 21.20 4.47
N THR A 13 4.03 21.10 3.16
CA THR A 13 4.16 22.27 2.30
C THR A 13 2.90 22.34 1.44
N GLN A 14 2.03 23.27 1.77
CA GLN A 14 0.95 23.71 0.90
C GLN A 14 1.56 24.46 -0.29
N GLU A 15 1.56 23.84 -1.46
CA GLU A 15 1.47 24.54 -2.72
C GLU A 15 0.38 23.89 -3.56
N ILE A 16 -0.76 24.56 -3.60
CA ILE A 16 -1.87 24.24 -4.51
C ILE A 16 -1.49 24.79 -5.89
N SER A 17 -0.79 24.00 -6.66
CA SER A 17 -0.66 24.23 -8.09
C SER A 17 -1.78 23.49 -8.80
N THR A 18 -2.73 24.23 -9.32
CA THR A 18 -3.80 23.77 -10.20
C THR A 18 -3.19 23.33 -11.53
N ILE A 19 -2.75 22.08 -11.62
CA ILE A 19 -2.31 21.48 -12.88
C ILE A 19 -3.42 20.53 -13.33
N GLY A 20 -3.89 20.73 -14.54
CA GLY A 20 -4.93 19.94 -15.18
C GLY A 20 -4.75 18.43 -14.92
N THR A 21 -5.84 17.75 -14.65
CA THR A 21 -5.90 16.32 -14.32
C THR A 21 -5.42 15.47 -15.50
N LYS A 22 -4.10 15.30 -15.61
CA LYS A 22 -3.54 14.32 -16.54
C LYS A 22 -4.03 12.95 -16.08
N GLN A 23 -4.82 12.28 -16.91
CA GLN A 23 -5.34 10.95 -16.60
C GLN A 23 -4.17 10.00 -16.41
N THR A 24 -4.08 9.38 -15.24
CA THR A 24 -3.04 8.39 -14.91
C THR A 24 -3.17 7.19 -15.86
N ARG A 25 -2.12 6.89 -16.59
CA ARG A 25 -2.06 5.68 -17.41
C ARG A 25 -1.65 4.51 -16.51
N ALA A 26 -2.46 3.47 -16.47
CA ALA A 26 -2.17 2.27 -15.71
C ALA A 26 -2.43 1.02 -16.54
N GLU A 27 -1.50 0.08 -16.49
CA GLU A 27 -1.54 -1.17 -17.23
C GLU A 27 -1.29 -2.34 -16.30
N PHE A 28 -2.11 -3.40 -16.43
CA PHE A 28 -1.86 -4.66 -15.74
C PHE A 28 -0.76 -5.43 -16.48
N VAL A 29 0.35 -5.68 -15.79
CA VAL A 29 1.54 -6.34 -16.37
C VAL A 29 1.46 -7.85 -16.22
N GLY A 30 1.03 -8.33 -15.04
CA GLY A 30 0.91 -9.77 -14.79
C GLY A 30 0.68 -10.12 -13.34
N SER A 31 0.43 -11.42 -13.13
CA SER A 31 0.29 -12.05 -11.81
C SER A 31 1.44 -13.04 -11.64
N PHE A 32 2.28 -12.83 -10.63
CA PHE A 32 3.51 -13.59 -10.45
C PHE A 32 3.48 -14.41 -9.15
N HIS A 33 3.90 -15.65 -9.23
CA HIS A 33 3.99 -16.59 -8.10
C HIS A 33 5.44 -16.88 -7.70
N ASP A 34 6.40 -16.40 -8.49
CA ASP A 34 7.83 -16.56 -8.28
C ASP A 34 8.54 -15.23 -8.60
N LEU A 35 9.52 -14.87 -7.77
CA LEU A 35 10.30 -13.64 -7.92
C LEU A 35 11.15 -13.64 -9.21
N ASN A 36 11.55 -14.82 -9.70
CA ASN A 36 12.32 -14.94 -10.93
C ASN A 36 11.54 -14.49 -12.19
N GLN A 37 10.20 -14.43 -12.07
CA GLN A 37 9.31 -14.02 -13.17
C GLN A 37 8.96 -12.53 -13.13
N LEU A 38 9.40 -11.80 -12.09
CA LEU A 38 9.10 -10.37 -11.95
C LEU A 38 9.73 -9.55 -13.08
N PRO A 39 9.14 -8.40 -13.43
CA PRO A 39 9.72 -7.48 -14.38
C PRO A 39 11.17 -7.14 -13.99
N ARG A 40 12.12 -7.22 -14.95
CA ARG A 40 13.56 -7.01 -14.68
C ARG A 40 14.03 -5.58 -14.91
N ASP A 41 13.12 -4.67 -15.23
CA ASP A 41 13.45 -3.25 -15.35
C ASP A 41 13.75 -2.65 -13.96
N HIS A 42 14.40 -1.48 -13.96
CA HIS A 42 14.84 -0.82 -12.72
C HIS A 42 13.77 0.13 -12.12
N LYS A 43 12.48 -0.06 -12.44
CA LYS A 43 11.43 0.81 -11.95
C LYS A 43 11.13 0.56 -10.46
N PRO A 44 10.96 1.64 -9.68
CA PRO A 44 10.55 1.51 -8.28
C PRO A 44 9.21 0.78 -8.14
N GLN A 45 9.04 0.09 -7.03
CA GLN A 45 7.84 -0.66 -6.72
C GLN A 45 7.23 -0.16 -5.40
N ILE A 46 5.91 0.02 -5.37
CA ILE A 46 5.14 0.34 -4.16
C ILE A 46 4.22 -0.85 -3.89
N ALA A 47 4.47 -1.55 -2.81
CA ALA A 47 3.61 -2.65 -2.39
C ALA A 47 2.32 -2.13 -1.75
N VAL A 48 1.23 -2.88 -1.91
CA VAL A 48 -0.07 -2.59 -1.32
C VAL A 48 -0.53 -3.81 -0.53
N ALA A 49 -0.59 -3.68 0.79
CA ALA A 49 -0.92 -4.75 1.71
C ALA A 49 -2.16 -4.43 2.56
N GLY A 50 -2.80 -5.46 3.06
CA GLY A 50 -3.93 -5.34 3.98
C GLY A 50 -4.79 -6.60 3.99
N ARG A 51 -5.66 -6.69 4.99
CA ARG A 51 -6.57 -7.83 5.16
C ARG A 51 -7.50 -8.02 3.97
N SER A 52 -7.97 -9.24 3.79
CA SER A 52 -9.02 -9.53 2.81
C SER A 52 -10.23 -8.63 3.03
N ASN A 53 -10.80 -8.10 1.95
CA ASN A 53 -11.96 -7.18 1.96
C ASN A 53 -11.74 -5.81 2.63
N VAL A 54 -10.49 -5.41 2.89
CA VAL A 54 -10.17 -4.06 3.37
C VAL A 54 -10.43 -2.97 2.34
N GLY A 55 -10.51 -3.34 1.05
CA GLY A 55 -10.76 -2.42 -0.05
C GLY A 55 -9.55 -2.21 -0.98
N LYS A 56 -8.56 -3.12 -0.97
CA LYS A 56 -7.30 -3.01 -1.69
C LYS A 56 -7.47 -2.80 -3.19
N SER A 57 -8.15 -3.70 -3.89
CA SER A 57 -8.43 -3.58 -5.33
C SER A 57 -9.30 -2.36 -5.68
N SER A 58 -10.22 -1.97 -4.79
CA SER A 58 -11.04 -0.77 -4.97
C SER A 58 -10.20 0.50 -4.85
N LEU A 59 -9.26 0.54 -3.89
CA LEU A 59 -8.30 1.64 -3.72
C LEU A 59 -7.41 1.76 -4.97
N LEU A 60 -6.82 0.68 -5.44
CA LEU A 60 -6.00 0.65 -6.65
C LEU A 60 -6.76 1.21 -7.85
N ASN A 61 -7.96 0.70 -8.12
CA ASN A 61 -8.82 1.18 -9.20
C ASN A 61 -9.13 2.69 -9.08
N LYS A 62 -9.40 3.17 -7.84
CA LYS A 62 -9.70 4.58 -7.60
C LYS A 62 -8.48 5.46 -7.79
N LEU A 63 -7.29 5.03 -7.34
CA LEU A 63 -6.03 5.77 -7.51
C LEU A 63 -5.73 6.04 -8.99
N VAL A 64 -5.85 5.02 -9.82
CA VAL A 64 -5.53 5.11 -11.24
C VAL A 64 -6.68 5.61 -12.10
N GLY A 65 -7.87 5.81 -11.53
CA GLY A 65 -9.05 6.29 -12.27
C GLY A 65 -9.66 5.25 -13.23
N GLN A 66 -9.37 3.96 -13.05
CA GLN A 66 -9.87 2.87 -13.89
C GLN A 66 -10.76 1.93 -13.07
N ARG A 67 -11.97 1.61 -13.58
CA ARG A 67 -12.95 0.81 -12.81
C ARG A 67 -12.64 -0.68 -12.72
N LYS A 68 -11.79 -1.23 -13.60
CA LYS A 68 -11.58 -2.68 -13.76
C LYS A 68 -10.10 -3.08 -13.90
N LEU A 69 -9.14 -2.24 -13.54
CA LEU A 69 -7.72 -2.58 -13.64
C LEU A 69 -7.38 -3.71 -12.67
N ALA A 70 -7.62 -3.51 -11.39
CA ALA A 70 -7.55 -4.57 -10.41
C ALA A 70 -8.90 -5.27 -10.30
N LYS A 71 -8.91 -6.61 -10.45
CA LYS A 71 -10.15 -7.40 -10.32
C LYS A 71 -10.63 -7.32 -8.88
N VAL A 72 -11.76 -6.64 -8.66
CA VAL A 72 -12.45 -6.67 -7.38
C VAL A 72 -13.11 -8.04 -7.26
N SER A 73 -12.50 -8.95 -6.51
CA SER A 73 -13.10 -10.26 -6.24
C SER A 73 -13.96 -10.19 -4.97
N SER A 74 -15.23 -10.53 -5.10
CA SER A 74 -16.09 -10.78 -3.95
C SER A 74 -15.76 -12.10 -3.25
N THR A 75 -15.01 -12.99 -3.91
CA THR A 75 -14.57 -14.27 -3.32
C THR A 75 -13.20 -14.08 -2.66
N PRO A 76 -13.14 -14.13 -1.33
CA PRO A 76 -11.89 -13.97 -0.60
C PRO A 76 -10.92 -15.13 -0.90
N GLY A 77 -9.60 -14.87 -0.89
CA GLY A 77 -8.56 -15.88 -1.11
C GLY A 77 -8.26 -16.23 -2.58
N LYS A 78 -8.76 -15.44 -3.55
CA LYS A 78 -8.44 -15.65 -4.98
C LYS A 78 -7.08 -15.10 -5.39
N THR A 79 -6.58 -14.05 -4.76
CA THR A 79 -5.27 -13.48 -5.08
C THR A 79 -4.20 -14.31 -4.39
N ARG A 80 -3.52 -15.16 -5.15
CA ARG A 80 -2.41 -16.03 -4.69
C ARG A 80 -1.07 -15.60 -5.26
N SER A 81 -1.02 -14.44 -5.88
CA SER A 81 0.09 -13.92 -6.67
C SER A 81 0.33 -12.45 -6.34
N LEU A 82 1.51 -11.99 -6.67
CA LEU A 82 1.85 -10.57 -6.72
C LEU A 82 1.28 -10.02 -8.03
N ASN A 83 0.35 -9.08 -7.97
CA ASN A 83 -0.22 -8.47 -9.17
C ASN A 83 0.45 -7.12 -9.44
N PHE A 84 1.11 -7.01 -10.58
CA PHE A 84 1.86 -5.83 -10.97
C PHE A 84 1.06 -4.94 -11.90
N PHE A 85 1.03 -3.66 -11.58
CA PHE A 85 0.39 -2.60 -12.37
C PHE A 85 1.43 -1.51 -12.66
N LEU A 86 1.75 -1.31 -13.94
CA LEU A 86 2.65 -0.25 -14.38
C LEU A 86 1.90 1.09 -14.41
N ILE A 87 2.44 2.09 -13.75
CA ILE A 87 1.82 3.42 -13.63
C ILE A 87 2.67 4.47 -14.33
N ASP A 88 2.05 5.16 -15.29
CA ASP A 88 2.67 6.23 -16.10
C ASP A 88 4.05 5.85 -16.68
N GLU A 89 4.28 4.55 -16.90
CA GLU A 89 5.58 3.98 -17.33
C GLU A 89 6.75 4.26 -16.37
N LYS A 90 6.45 4.68 -15.12
CA LYS A 90 7.44 5.19 -14.17
C LYS A 90 7.70 4.30 -12.96
N TYR A 91 6.71 3.58 -12.48
CA TYR A 91 6.80 2.72 -11.30
C TYR A 91 5.70 1.65 -11.30
N TYR A 92 5.84 0.66 -10.44
CA TYR A 92 4.82 -0.37 -10.25
C TYR A 92 4.05 -0.16 -8.95
N LEU A 93 2.72 -0.33 -9.01
CA LEU A 93 1.91 -0.70 -7.85
C LEU A 93 1.82 -2.23 -7.82
N VAL A 94 2.13 -2.82 -6.67
CA VAL A 94 2.14 -4.29 -6.49
C VAL A 94 1.09 -4.68 -5.48
N ASP A 95 -0.02 -5.27 -5.95
CA ASP A 95 -1.08 -5.77 -5.10
C ASP A 95 -0.67 -7.10 -4.47
N LEU A 96 -0.38 -7.09 -3.18
CA LEU A 96 -0.04 -8.28 -2.42
C LEU A 96 -1.30 -9.10 -2.09
N PRO A 97 -1.19 -10.44 -1.96
CA PRO A 97 -2.28 -11.26 -1.46
C PRO A 97 -2.83 -10.73 -0.13
N GLY A 98 -4.16 -10.64 -0.01
CA GLY A 98 -4.79 -10.23 1.24
C GLY A 98 -4.71 -11.34 2.29
N TYR A 99 -4.30 -11.01 3.52
CA TYR A 99 -4.21 -11.93 4.65
C TYR A 99 -5.48 -11.93 5.53
N GLY A 100 -5.48 -12.72 6.59
CA GLY A 100 -6.55 -12.74 7.61
C GLY A 100 -7.86 -13.40 7.17
N TYR A 101 -7.83 -14.31 6.18
CA TYR A 101 -9.03 -15.03 5.76
C TYR A 101 -9.12 -16.41 6.42
N ALA A 102 -10.17 -16.61 7.23
CA ALA A 102 -10.36 -17.81 8.07
C ALA A 102 -10.56 -19.11 7.28
N LYS A 103 -11.10 -19.05 6.06
CA LYS A 103 -11.46 -20.22 5.25
C LYS A 103 -10.31 -20.76 4.36
N VAL A 104 -9.09 -20.25 4.51
CA VAL A 104 -7.93 -20.74 3.75
C VAL A 104 -7.18 -21.76 4.59
N SER A 105 -6.76 -22.87 3.96
CA SER A 105 -6.00 -23.90 4.64
C SER A 105 -4.68 -23.34 5.21
N ARG A 106 -4.17 -23.97 6.28
CA ARG A 106 -2.92 -23.54 6.94
C ARG A 106 -1.71 -23.62 5.99
N SER A 107 -1.69 -24.62 5.10
CA SER A 107 -0.64 -24.76 4.08
C SER A 107 -0.63 -23.59 3.09
N LEU A 108 -1.79 -23.19 2.58
CA LEU A 108 -1.90 -22.05 1.66
C LEU A 108 -1.53 -20.70 2.33
N LYS A 109 -1.86 -20.52 3.61
CA LYS A 109 -1.41 -19.36 4.38
C LYS A 109 0.11 -19.31 4.48
N ASN A 110 0.75 -20.45 4.70
CA ASN A 110 2.21 -20.56 4.79
C ASN A 110 2.90 -20.27 3.44
N GLU A 111 2.35 -20.76 2.33
CA GLU A 111 2.89 -20.51 0.99
C GLU A 111 2.80 -19.01 0.61
N TRP A 112 1.69 -18.36 0.92
CA TRP A 112 1.53 -16.93 0.68
C TRP A 112 2.43 -16.09 1.57
N GLY A 113 2.56 -16.48 2.83
CA GLY A 113 3.48 -15.86 3.76
C GLY A 113 4.90 -15.88 3.20
N LYS A 114 5.37 -17.04 2.73
CA LYS A 114 6.71 -17.20 2.14
C LYS A 114 6.91 -16.34 0.89
N LEU A 115 5.92 -16.27 -0.02
CA LEU A 115 6.01 -15.43 -1.21
C LEU A 115 6.11 -13.95 -0.86
N ILE A 116 5.26 -13.48 0.06
CA ILE A 116 5.25 -12.07 0.50
C ILE A 116 6.56 -11.76 1.23
N GLU A 117 6.96 -12.63 2.16
CA GLU A 117 8.19 -12.47 2.92
C GLU A 117 9.42 -12.42 2.00
N LYS A 118 9.52 -13.34 1.05
CA LYS A 118 10.59 -13.36 0.07
C LYS A 118 10.59 -12.09 -0.78
N TYR A 119 9.43 -11.67 -1.30
CA TYR A 119 9.30 -10.44 -2.07
C TYR A 119 9.73 -9.20 -1.27
N LEU A 120 9.23 -9.04 -0.06
CA LEU A 120 9.53 -7.88 0.77
C LEU A 120 10.99 -7.89 1.28
N ASN A 121 11.65 -9.05 1.36
CA ASN A 121 13.06 -9.20 1.76
C ASN A 121 14.04 -8.94 0.60
N GLU A 122 13.76 -9.52 -0.56
CA GLU A 122 14.73 -9.64 -1.63
C GLU A 122 14.57 -8.58 -2.73
N GLU A 123 13.40 -7.91 -2.79
CA GLU A 123 13.14 -6.92 -3.85
C GLU A 123 13.79 -5.56 -3.53
N SER A 124 14.95 -5.32 -4.13
CA SER A 124 15.75 -4.10 -3.92
C SER A 124 15.10 -2.83 -4.49
N ARG A 125 14.15 -2.96 -5.42
CA ARG A 125 13.42 -1.82 -6.04
C ARG A 125 12.18 -1.42 -5.25
N LEU A 126 11.92 -2.07 -4.11
CA LEU A 126 10.78 -1.75 -3.26
C LEU A 126 11.00 -0.40 -2.56
N ALA A 127 10.26 0.60 -3.00
CA ALA A 127 10.36 1.99 -2.52
C ALA A 127 9.56 2.25 -1.24
N GLY A 128 8.56 1.41 -0.96
CA GLY A 128 7.71 1.52 0.22
C GLY A 128 6.46 0.66 0.12
N LEU A 129 5.65 0.72 1.16
CA LEU A 129 4.43 -0.05 1.27
C LEU A 129 3.26 0.83 1.71
N ILE A 130 2.11 0.65 1.08
CA ILE A 130 0.83 1.19 1.52
C ILE A 130 0.11 0.10 2.30
N PHE A 131 -0.04 0.33 3.60
CA PHE A 131 -0.78 -0.55 4.50
C PHE A 131 -2.22 -0.09 4.61
N LEU A 132 -3.19 -0.98 4.32
CA LEU A 132 -4.60 -0.65 4.37
C LEU A 132 -5.27 -1.18 5.65
N LEU A 133 -5.99 -0.28 6.33
CA LEU A 133 -6.81 -0.60 7.49
C LEU A 133 -8.22 -0.03 7.31
N ASP A 134 -9.27 -0.82 7.59
CA ASP A 134 -10.65 -0.34 7.59
C ASP A 134 -10.87 0.56 8.81
N CYS A 135 -11.36 1.79 8.61
CA CYS A 135 -11.53 2.81 9.65
C CYS A 135 -12.38 2.35 10.86
N ARG A 136 -13.18 1.31 10.69
CA ARG A 136 -14.08 0.76 11.73
C ARG A 136 -13.42 -0.29 12.61
N ARG A 137 -12.13 -0.63 12.35
CA ARG A 137 -11.40 -1.69 13.05
C ARG A 137 -10.14 -1.15 13.71
N ASP A 138 -9.69 -1.86 14.72
CA ASP A 138 -8.35 -1.73 15.25
C ASP A 138 -7.41 -2.71 14.54
N PRO A 139 -6.09 -2.43 14.50
CA PRO A 139 -5.10 -3.37 14.00
C PRO A 139 -5.18 -4.68 14.78
N GLY A 140 -5.25 -5.80 14.05
CA GLY A 140 -5.18 -7.12 14.66
C GLY A 140 -3.74 -7.60 14.78
N GLU A 141 -3.55 -8.77 15.40
CA GLU A 141 -2.23 -9.36 15.62
C GLU A 141 -1.41 -9.52 14.32
N GLU A 142 -2.04 -10.04 13.26
CA GLU A 142 -1.39 -10.19 11.94
C GLU A 142 -0.98 -8.84 11.34
N ASP A 143 -1.75 -7.77 11.59
CA ASP A 143 -1.45 -6.40 11.15
C ASP A 143 -0.20 -5.88 11.88
N LEU A 144 -0.16 -6.04 13.21
CA LEU A 144 0.95 -5.60 14.06
C LEU A 144 2.24 -6.37 13.76
N GLN A 145 2.16 -7.69 13.55
CA GLN A 145 3.31 -8.52 13.16
C GLN A 145 3.90 -8.04 11.84
N LEU A 146 3.07 -7.79 10.82
CA LEU A 146 3.54 -7.27 9.54
C LEU A 146 4.21 -5.90 9.70
N LEU A 147 3.58 -4.97 10.43
CA LEU A 147 4.12 -3.63 10.62
C LEU A 147 5.44 -3.63 11.42
N SER A 148 5.55 -4.47 12.47
CA SER A 148 6.80 -4.65 13.21
C SER A 148 7.93 -5.14 12.31
N TRP A 149 7.64 -6.16 11.53
CA TRP A 149 8.60 -6.75 10.61
C TRP A 149 9.06 -5.75 9.51
N LEU A 150 8.16 -4.91 9.01
CA LEU A 150 8.50 -3.85 8.05
C LEU A 150 9.36 -2.75 8.69
N ALA A 151 9.07 -2.40 9.95
CA ALA A 151 9.83 -1.40 10.70
C ALA A 151 11.29 -1.84 10.95
N GLU A 152 11.52 -3.12 11.30
CA GLU A 152 12.85 -3.70 11.46
C GLU A 152 13.71 -3.58 10.19
N ARG A 153 13.09 -3.56 9.02
CA ARG A 153 13.77 -3.41 7.72
C ARG A 153 13.94 -1.97 7.27
N GLY A 154 13.40 -1.02 8.01
CA GLY A 154 13.44 0.38 7.64
C GLY A 154 12.68 0.67 6.33
N LEU A 155 11.74 -0.21 5.91
CA LEU A 155 10.92 0.02 4.73
C LEU A 155 9.92 1.15 5.01
N PRO A 156 9.85 2.21 4.20
CA PRO A 156 8.85 3.26 4.37
C PRO A 156 7.43 2.70 4.27
N VAL A 157 6.62 2.93 5.29
CA VAL A 157 5.21 2.51 5.33
C VAL A 157 4.31 3.72 5.48
N MET A 158 3.24 3.76 4.70
CA MET A 158 2.15 4.72 4.83
C MET A 158 0.84 3.98 5.03
N MET A 159 0.01 4.46 5.94
CA MET A 159 -1.29 3.84 6.19
C MET A 159 -2.41 4.54 5.40
N ALA A 160 -3.20 3.76 4.67
CA ALA A 160 -4.47 4.19 4.09
C ALA A 160 -5.63 3.70 4.97
N VAL A 161 -6.27 4.62 5.67
CA VAL A 161 -7.44 4.32 6.53
C VAL A 161 -8.67 4.28 5.64
N THR A 162 -9.01 3.08 5.15
CA THR A 162 -10.03 2.87 4.12
C THR A 162 -11.46 2.97 4.65
N LYS A 163 -12.42 3.11 3.72
CA LYS A 163 -13.86 3.24 4.01
C LYS A 163 -14.16 4.41 4.94
N SER A 164 -13.40 5.49 4.84
CA SER A 164 -13.53 6.68 5.69
C SER A 164 -14.93 7.32 5.64
N ASP A 165 -15.71 7.05 4.58
CA ASP A 165 -17.12 7.43 4.44
C ASP A 165 -18.07 6.72 5.43
N LYS A 166 -17.61 5.71 6.15
CA LYS A 166 -18.41 4.94 7.13
C LYS A 166 -18.36 5.51 8.54
N LEU A 167 -17.56 6.53 8.78
CA LEU A 167 -17.48 7.25 10.05
C LEU A 167 -17.79 8.73 9.84
N GLY A 168 -18.44 9.33 10.84
CA GLY A 168 -18.58 10.79 10.90
C GLY A 168 -17.21 11.46 11.09
N ARG A 169 -17.09 12.72 10.66
CA ARG A 169 -15.83 13.48 10.60
C ARG A 169 -15.03 13.44 11.91
N ASP A 170 -15.70 13.69 13.05
CA ASP A 170 -14.99 13.76 14.34
C ASP A 170 -14.46 12.38 14.77
N LYS A 171 -15.28 11.33 14.61
CA LYS A 171 -14.88 9.95 14.91
C LYS A 171 -13.74 9.50 13.99
N LEU A 172 -13.77 9.89 12.72
CA LEU A 172 -12.70 9.58 11.77
C LEU A 172 -11.40 10.27 12.18
N ASN A 173 -11.45 11.57 12.51
CA ASN A 173 -10.28 12.32 12.94
C ASN A 173 -9.67 11.75 14.23
N GLN A 174 -10.52 11.39 15.20
CA GLN A 174 -10.08 10.72 16.43
C GLN A 174 -9.40 9.38 16.13
N LYS A 175 -10.02 8.57 15.26
CA LYS A 175 -9.47 7.26 14.84
C LYS A 175 -8.12 7.39 14.16
N VAL A 176 -7.96 8.34 13.25
CA VAL A 176 -6.69 8.59 12.55
C VAL A 176 -5.59 8.99 13.54
N ARG A 177 -5.87 9.95 14.45
CA ARG A 177 -4.92 10.36 15.48
C ARG A 177 -4.54 9.22 16.42
N GLN A 178 -5.50 8.39 16.82
CA GLN A 178 -5.23 7.19 17.62
C GLN A 178 -4.23 6.27 16.91
N LEU A 179 -4.51 5.93 15.65
CA LEU A 179 -3.67 5.04 14.86
C LEU A 179 -2.25 5.61 14.64
N GLU A 180 -2.15 6.91 14.35
CA GLU A 180 -0.85 7.59 14.20
C GLU A 180 -0.03 7.55 15.50
N ASN A 181 -0.67 7.78 16.65
CA ASN A 181 0.00 7.73 17.96
C ASN A 181 0.41 6.30 18.35
N GLU A 182 -0.43 5.30 18.07
CA GLU A 182 -0.17 3.91 18.44
C GLU A 182 0.88 3.25 17.55
N LEU A 183 0.85 3.55 16.25
CA LEU A 183 1.69 2.85 15.26
C LEU A 183 2.87 3.69 14.77
N GLY A 184 2.89 5.00 15.03
CA GLY A 184 3.94 5.88 14.53
C GLY A 184 3.95 6.05 13.01
N LEU A 185 2.85 5.71 12.32
CA LEU A 185 2.76 5.72 10.87
C LEU A 185 1.90 6.89 10.36
N PRO A 186 2.36 7.63 9.31
CA PRO A 186 1.53 8.64 8.67
C PRO A 186 0.29 7.96 8.07
N SER A 187 -0.89 8.55 8.32
CA SER A 187 -2.17 7.94 8.00
C SER A 187 -3.02 8.85 7.12
N ILE A 188 -3.55 8.32 6.04
CA ILE A 188 -4.42 9.04 5.10
C ILE A 188 -5.81 8.42 5.10
N PRO A 189 -6.86 9.15 5.56
CA PRO A 189 -8.24 8.72 5.38
C PRO A 189 -8.56 8.58 3.89
N PHE A 190 -9.10 7.42 3.50
CA PHE A 190 -9.38 7.12 2.10
C PHE A 190 -10.80 6.57 1.89
N SER A 191 -11.52 7.11 0.92
CA SER A 191 -12.82 6.58 0.49
C SER A 191 -12.87 6.38 -1.01
N THR A 192 -13.20 5.19 -1.44
CA THR A 192 -13.47 4.89 -2.86
C THR A 192 -14.80 5.46 -3.32
N VAL A 193 -15.73 5.71 -2.41
CA VAL A 193 -17.06 6.27 -2.69
C VAL A 193 -16.96 7.76 -2.96
N THR A 194 -16.42 8.53 -2.00
CA THR A 194 -16.33 9.99 -2.10
C THR A 194 -15.09 10.47 -2.87
N GLY A 195 -14.05 9.65 -2.95
CA GLY A 195 -12.74 10.05 -3.50
C GLY A 195 -11.84 10.77 -2.51
N ALA A 196 -12.26 10.90 -1.25
CA ALA A 196 -11.43 11.50 -0.20
C ALA A 196 -10.08 10.76 -0.08
N GLY A 197 -9.00 11.51 0.13
CA GLY A 197 -7.65 10.98 0.29
C GLY A 197 -6.93 10.55 -1.00
N LYS A 198 -7.60 10.56 -2.17
CA LYS A 198 -6.99 10.09 -3.43
C LYS A 198 -5.73 10.87 -3.79
N GLU A 199 -5.81 12.21 -3.83
CA GLU A 199 -4.68 13.06 -4.23
C GLU A 199 -3.55 13.04 -3.19
N GLN A 200 -3.89 13.01 -1.89
CA GLN A 200 -2.91 12.89 -0.81
C GLN A 200 -2.12 11.58 -0.94
N LEU A 201 -2.81 10.45 -1.13
CA LEU A 201 -2.16 9.16 -1.26
C LEU A 201 -1.33 9.07 -2.55
N ALA A 202 -1.83 9.60 -3.67
CA ALA A 202 -1.09 9.66 -4.93
C ALA A 202 0.18 10.54 -4.80
N SER A 203 0.10 11.67 -4.08
CA SER A 203 1.26 12.53 -3.80
C SER A 203 2.32 11.80 -2.97
N ALA A 204 1.89 11.12 -1.91
CA ALA A 204 2.78 10.34 -1.06
C ALA A 204 3.47 9.20 -1.81
N ILE A 205 2.76 8.49 -2.69
CA ILE A 205 3.36 7.48 -3.57
C ILE A 205 4.46 8.10 -4.45
N ARG A 206 4.18 9.26 -5.08
CA ARG A 206 5.16 9.94 -5.92
C ARG A 206 6.42 10.34 -5.15
N GLN A 207 6.28 10.77 -3.89
CA GLN A 207 7.40 11.10 -3.01
C GLN A 207 8.27 9.87 -2.70
N LEU A 208 7.66 8.74 -2.35
CA LEU A 208 8.39 7.48 -2.12
C LEU A 208 9.17 7.03 -3.36
N VAL A 209 8.53 7.10 -4.54
CA VAL A 209 9.17 6.78 -5.82
C VAL A 209 10.34 7.71 -6.14
N ALA A 210 10.23 9.01 -5.86
CA ALA A 210 11.30 9.99 -6.10
C ALA A 210 12.51 9.73 -5.19
N GLN A 211 12.29 9.52 -3.90
CA GLN A 211 13.35 9.24 -2.93
C GLN A 211 14.18 7.99 -3.29
N THR A 212 13.54 6.97 -3.82
CA THR A 212 14.24 5.74 -4.24
C THR A 212 15.14 5.99 -5.44
N LYS A 213 14.72 6.83 -6.39
CA LYS A 213 15.54 7.19 -7.56
C LYS A 213 16.77 8.02 -7.18
N GLU A 214 16.65 8.89 -6.17
CA GLU A 214 17.77 9.69 -5.66
C GLU A 214 18.80 8.80 -4.96
N LYS A 215 18.38 7.87 -4.12
CA LYS A 215 19.26 6.90 -3.47
C LYS A 215 20.03 6.05 -4.48
N ALA A 216 19.39 5.61 -5.54
CA ALA A 216 20.04 4.81 -6.61
C ALA A 216 21.10 5.61 -7.38
N LYS A 217 20.94 6.93 -7.54
CA LYS A 217 21.91 7.81 -8.21
C LYS A 217 23.11 8.16 -7.33
N GLY A 218 22.93 8.19 -6.00
CA GLY A 218 23.99 8.51 -5.06
C GLY A 218 24.96 7.35 -4.75
N HIS A 219 24.68 6.15 -5.25
CA HIS A 219 25.51 4.95 -5.04
C HIS A 219 26.14 4.46 -6.36
N ALA A 220 25.99 5.18 -7.45
CA ALA A 220 26.63 4.95 -8.76
C ALA A 220 27.75 5.95 -8.98
#